data_8db8e43f35bfb85a23898cb139529ab2
#
_entry.id   8db8e43f35bfb85a23898cb139529ab2
#
_cell.length_a   1.000
_cell.length_b   1.000
_cell.length_c   1.000
_cell.angle_alpha   90.00
_cell.angle_beta   90.00
_cell.angle_gamma   90.00
#
_symmetry.space_group_name_H-M   'P 1'
#
loop_
_entity.id
_entity.type
_entity.pdbx_description
1 polymer ?
#
loop_
_entity_poly.entity_id
_entity_poly.type
_entity_poly.pdbx_seq_one_letter_code
_entity_poly.pdbx_strand_id
1 'polypeptide(L)'
;MGNKCLITYSSYTGNTEKVALRFKETFEQKGWQCDVFKVRKEAGDILRPPYDVRSYDFVCAGSGLRTHLPYNDVLNMLRGFRIGNDPRLVLRFRDETIPYITEPIPDIKLDASAIHRKIVLGPGSPKSVVFITYGGYEFGPKEAEPALQLLALELEHCGFQCIGQFCCPGKFLNDPTPRTFHGDIRDRPNEKDLLKAQMFIEDKLEETAKRTG
;
A
#
# COMPACT_ATOMS: atom_id res chain seq x y z
N MET A 1 10.41 5.20 22.97
CA MET A 1 10.39 4.10 21.97
C MET A 1 10.71 4.70 20.63
N GLY A 2 11.49 4.02 19.78
CA GLY A 2 11.79 4.53 18.43
C GLY A 2 10.57 4.41 17.51
N ASN A 3 10.47 5.28 16.52
CA ASN A 3 9.40 5.24 15.51
C ASN A 3 9.52 3.99 14.64
N LYS A 4 8.39 3.33 14.36
CA LYS A 4 8.34 2.10 13.56
C LYS A 4 7.61 2.31 12.24
N CYS A 5 8.19 1.83 11.15
CA CYS A 5 7.60 1.82 9.81
C CYS A 5 7.41 0.38 9.30
N LEU A 6 6.27 0.12 8.68
CA LEU A 6 6.06 -1.08 7.87
C LEU A 6 6.01 -0.69 6.39
N ILE A 7 6.84 -1.31 5.57
CA ILE A 7 6.80 -1.15 4.13
C ILE A 7 6.32 -2.46 3.52
N THR A 8 5.15 -2.43 2.91
CA THR A 8 4.55 -3.60 2.30
C THR A 8 4.28 -3.38 0.82
N TYR A 9 4.54 -4.39 0.00
CA TYR A 9 4.39 -4.23 -1.45
C TYR A 9 4.25 -5.57 -2.18
N SER A 10 3.63 -5.50 -3.37
CA SER A 10 3.68 -6.57 -4.35
C SER A 10 4.44 -6.11 -5.60
N SER A 11 5.37 -6.96 -6.08
CA SER A 11 6.22 -6.66 -7.22
C SER A 11 6.58 -7.91 -8.00
N TYR A 12 6.07 -8.02 -9.24
CA TYR A 12 6.36 -9.15 -10.12
C TYR A 12 7.60 -8.94 -10.99
N THR A 13 7.93 -7.68 -11.28
CA THR A 13 9.05 -7.30 -12.16
C THR A 13 10.26 -6.74 -11.42
N GLY A 14 10.17 -6.61 -10.08
CA GLY A 14 11.21 -5.99 -9.26
C GLY A 14 11.15 -4.44 -9.22
N ASN A 15 10.30 -3.80 -10.01
CA ASN A 15 10.24 -2.34 -10.08
C ASN A 15 9.77 -1.72 -8.76
N THR A 16 8.63 -2.15 -8.24
CA THR A 16 8.08 -1.67 -6.97
C THR A 16 9.00 -1.99 -5.80
N GLU A 17 9.71 -3.11 -5.87
CA GLU A 17 10.71 -3.52 -4.88
C GLU A 17 11.86 -2.50 -4.76
N LYS A 18 12.39 -2.00 -5.89
CA LYS A 18 13.44 -0.97 -5.87
C LYS A 18 12.98 0.28 -5.12
N VAL A 19 11.74 0.73 -5.34
CA VAL A 19 11.18 1.88 -4.64
C VAL A 19 10.99 1.59 -3.15
N ALA A 20 10.46 0.40 -2.81
CA ALA A 20 10.27 -0.02 -1.43
C ALA A 20 11.59 -0.06 -0.64
N LEU A 21 12.65 -0.58 -1.25
CA LEU A 21 13.97 -0.63 -0.63
C LEU A 21 14.59 0.77 -0.46
N ARG A 22 14.39 1.68 -1.42
CA ARG A 22 14.82 3.07 -1.25
C ARG A 22 14.06 3.77 -0.14
N PHE A 23 12.76 3.52 0.02
CA PHE A 23 11.98 4.02 1.16
C PHE A 23 12.56 3.49 2.48
N LYS A 24 12.83 2.17 2.57
CA LYS A 24 13.46 1.56 3.74
C LYS A 24 14.75 2.27 4.13
N GLU A 25 15.69 2.40 3.18
CA GLU A 25 16.97 3.07 3.40
C GLU A 25 16.77 4.50 3.94
N THR A 26 15.80 5.24 3.37
CA THR A 26 15.49 6.61 3.78
C THR A 26 14.96 6.67 5.21
N PHE A 27 14.02 5.80 5.58
CA PHE A 27 13.50 5.71 6.94
C PHE A 27 14.60 5.35 7.95
N GLU A 28 15.44 4.37 7.63
CA GLU A 28 16.55 3.94 8.50
C GLU A 28 17.60 5.05 8.69
N GLN A 29 17.94 5.80 7.64
CA GLN A 29 18.81 6.98 7.73
C GLN A 29 18.24 8.09 8.64
N LYS A 30 16.92 8.16 8.78
CA LYS A 30 16.22 9.08 9.70
C LYS A 30 15.97 8.47 11.09
N GLY A 31 16.56 7.31 11.39
CA GLY A 31 16.49 6.67 12.71
C GLY A 31 15.21 5.87 12.99
N TRP A 32 14.43 5.52 11.97
CA TRP A 32 13.26 4.68 12.10
C TRP A 32 13.63 3.19 12.04
N GLN A 33 12.91 2.38 12.80
CA GLN A 33 12.94 0.92 12.63
C GLN A 33 12.00 0.53 11.50
N CYS A 34 12.50 -0.16 10.47
CA CYS A 34 11.73 -0.55 9.30
C CYS A 34 11.58 -2.06 9.15
N ASP A 35 10.35 -2.53 9.14
CA ASP A 35 10.02 -3.87 8.68
C ASP A 35 9.56 -3.83 7.22
N VAL A 36 9.97 -4.83 6.43
CA VAL A 36 9.62 -4.92 5.01
C VAL A 36 8.91 -6.24 4.74
N PHE A 37 7.73 -6.16 4.15
CA PHE A 37 6.95 -7.32 3.77
C PHE A 37 6.60 -7.33 2.29
N LYS A 38 7.26 -8.21 1.53
CA LYS A 38 6.93 -8.48 0.14
C LYS A 38 5.80 -9.48 0.07
N VAL A 39 4.64 -9.03 -0.38
CA VAL A 39 3.50 -9.90 -0.63
C VAL A 39 3.78 -10.74 -1.87
N ARG A 40 3.68 -12.06 -1.75
CA ARG A 40 3.87 -13.00 -2.85
C ARG A 40 2.54 -13.66 -3.17
N LYS A 41 2.29 -13.91 -4.45
CA LYS A 41 1.09 -14.60 -4.95
C LYS A 41 0.90 -16.00 -4.33
N GLU A 42 2.00 -16.63 -3.98
CA GLU A 42 2.03 -17.99 -3.40
C GLU A 42 2.01 -17.95 -1.86
N ALA A 43 2.11 -16.79 -1.25
CA ALA A 43 1.94 -16.66 0.18
C ALA A 43 0.50 -17.05 0.49
N GLY A 44 0.32 -18.20 1.12
CA GLY A 44 -1.00 -18.68 1.55
C GLY A 44 -1.81 -17.57 2.21
N ASP A 45 -2.70 -17.79 3.02
CA ASP A 45 -3.64 -16.86 3.62
C ASP A 45 -3.10 -15.41 3.89
N ILE A 46 -3.06 -14.57 2.82
CA ILE A 46 -2.67 -13.16 2.90
C ILE A 46 -3.65 -12.33 3.75
N LEU A 47 -4.79 -12.87 4.12
CA LEU A 47 -5.70 -12.26 5.08
C LEU A 47 -5.17 -12.29 6.52
N ARG A 48 -4.04 -12.95 6.75
CA ARG A 48 -3.35 -12.99 8.05
C ARG A 48 -1.90 -12.56 7.91
N PRO A 49 -1.65 -11.26 7.69
CA PRO A 49 -0.29 -10.77 7.60
C PRO A 49 0.47 -11.06 8.91
N PRO A 50 1.77 -11.34 8.85
CA PRO A 50 2.58 -11.71 10.02
C PRO A 50 2.81 -10.54 10.99
N TYR A 51 2.30 -9.36 10.69
CA TYR A 51 2.50 -8.14 11.46
C TYR A 51 1.19 -7.64 12.07
N ASP A 52 1.22 -7.22 13.34
CA ASP A 52 0.16 -6.36 13.88
C ASP A 52 0.40 -4.92 13.39
N VAL A 53 -0.36 -4.52 12.38
CA VAL A 53 -0.22 -3.21 11.75
C VAL A 53 -0.37 -2.04 12.74
N ARG A 54 -1.10 -2.25 13.85
CA ARG A 54 -1.31 -1.23 14.90
C ARG A 54 -0.04 -0.91 15.70
N SER A 55 0.98 -1.75 15.59
CA SER A 55 2.27 -1.51 16.26
C SER A 55 3.19 -0.56 15.50
N TYR A 56 2.73 -0.03 14.35
CA TYR A 56 3.51 0.87 13.50
C TYR A 56 2.97 2.29 13.53
N ASP A 57 3.88 3.24 13.54
CA ASP A 57 3.59 4.68 13.47
C ASP A 57 3.40 5.14 12.02
N PHE A 58 3.97 4.39 11.08
CA PHE A 58 3.95 4.68 9.65
C PHE A 58 3.81 3.41 8.80
N VAL A 59 2.97 3.45 7.77
CA VAL A 59 2.83 2.35 6.80
C VAL A 59 3.00 2.84 5.38
N CYS A 60 3.87 2.18 4.62
CA CYS A 60 3.99 2.38 3.18
C CYS A 60 3.40 1.18 2.46
N ALA A 61 2.45 1.38 1.54
CA ALA A 61 1.89 0.31 0.73
C ALA A 61 2.16 0.55 -0.77
N GLY A 62 2.72 -0.44 -1.44
CA GLY A 62 3.13 -0.32 -2.84
C GLY A 62 2.71 -1.46 -3.74
N SER A 63 2.51 -1.15 -5.03
CA SER A 63 2.16 -2.12 -6.05
C SER A 63 2.69 -1.74 -7.43
N GLY A 64 2.83 -2.73 -8.31
CA GLY A 64 2.77 -2.50 -9.75
C GLY A 64 1.33 -2.35 -10.20
N LEU A 65 1.14 -1.99 -11.47
CA LEU A 65 -0.18 -1.89 -12.10
C LEU A 65 -0.54 -3.11 -12.93
N ARG A 66 -1.81 -3.47 -12.86
CA ARG A 66 -2.47 -4.34 -13.83
C ARG A 66 -3.80 -3.70 -14.21
N THR A 67 -3.93 -3.26 -15.46
CA THR A 67 -5.16 -2.63 -15.96
C THR A 67 -5.59 -1.45 -15.06
N HIS A 68 -4.66 -0.55 -14.75
CA HIS A 68 -4.83 0.64 -13.90
C HIS A 68 -5.16 0.36 -12.41
N LEU A 69 -5.17 -0.90 -11.99
CA LEU A 69 -5.41 -1.30 -10.61
C LEU A 69 -4.14 -1.86 -9.95
N PRO A 70 -4.01 -1.76 -8.64
CA PRO A 70 -2.93 -2.44 -7.93
C PRO A 70 -3.15 -3.96 -7.99
N TYR A 71 -2.09 -4.71 -7.76
CA TYR A 71 -2.19 -6.17 -7.70
C TYR A 71 -3.11 -6.60 -6.55
N ASN A 72 -3.94 -7.61 -6.81
CA ASN A 72 -4.87 -8.15 -5.82
C ASN A 72 -4.18 -8.63 -4.54
N ASP A 73 -2.94 -9.10 -4.65
CA ASP A 73 -2.18 -9.59 -3.50
C ASP A 73 -2.02 -8.52 -2.42
N VAL A 74 -1.64 -7.29 -2.81
CA VAL A 74 -1.49 -6.18 -1.85
C VAL A 74 -2.86 -5.73 -1.31
N LEU A 75 -3.88 -5.70 -2.15
CA LEU A 75 -5.23 -5.34 -1.71
C LEU A 75 -5.75 -6.34 -0.67
N ASN A 76 -5.61 -7.64 -0.93
CA ASN A 76 -6.03 -8.68 0.01
C ASN A 76 -5.27 -8.60 1.33
N MET A 77 -3.97 -8.28 1.28
CA MET A 77 -3.20 -8.09 2.50
C MET A 77 -3.66 -6.85 3.30
N LEU A 78 -3.93 -5.71 2.65
CA LEU A 78 -4.45 -4.52 3.33
C LEU A 78 -5.84 -4.80 3.94
N ARG A 79 -6.69 -5.55 3.25
CA ARG A 79 -7.95 -6.05 3.82
C ARG A 79 -7.72 -6.97 5.01
N GLY A 80 -6.66 -7.79 4.98
CA GLY A 80 -6.23 -8.61 6.12
C GLY A 80 -5.86 -7.78 7.35
N PHE A 81 -5.21 -6.63 7.18
CA PHE A 81 -4.96 -5.69 8.28
C PHE A 81 -6.26 -5.14 8.86
N ARG A 82 -7.21 -4.79 8.02
CA ARG A 82 -8.55 -4.33 8.45
C ARG A 82 -9.28 -5.41 9.25
N ILE A 83 -9.25 -6.66 8.80
CA ILE A 83 -9.86 -7.81 9.46
C ILE A 83 -9.20 -8.05 10.83
N GLY A 84 -7.87 -8.03 10.89
CA GLY A 84 -7.13 -8.17 12.16
C GLY A 84 -7.45 -7.10 13.18
N ASN A 85 -7.87 -5.91 12.72
CA ASN A 85 -8.30 -4.81 13.57
C ASN A 85 -9.76 -4.92 14.03
N ASP A 86 -10.60 -5.69 13.34
CA ASP A 86 -11.98 -5.95 13.72
C ASP A 86 -12.32 -7.44 13.60
N PRO A 87 -12.32 -8.17 14.74
CA PRO A 87 -12.60 -9.61 14.75
C PRO A 87 -13.95 -9.99 14.09
N ARG A 88 -14.90 -9.05 14.03
CA ARG A 88 -16.22 -9.26 13.42
C ARG A 88 -16.14 -9.33 11.90
N LEU A 89 -15.12 -8.72 11.30
CA LEU A 89 -14.86 -8.80 9.85
C LEU A 89 -14.29 -10.17 9.44
N VAL A 90 -13.65 -10.90 10.35
CA VAL A 90 -13.15 -12.25 10.07
C VAL A 90 -14.27 -13.19 9.66
N LEU A 91 -15.44 -13.07 10.30
CA LEU A 91 -16.62 -13.88 9.94
C LEU A 91 -17.15 -13.54 8.54
N ARG A 92 -17.10 -12.27 8.16
CA ARG A 92 -17.60 -11.78 6.87
C ARG A 92 -16.73 -12.22 5.68
N PHE A 93 -15.41 -12.34 5.87
CA PHE A 93 -14.47 -12.71 4.80
C PHE A 93 -14.14 -14.20 4.75
N ARG A 94 -14.45 -14.97 5.80
CA ARG A 94 -14.28 -16.41 5.76
C ARG A 94 -15.11 -17.07 4.66
N ASP A 95 -16.20 -16.43 4.29
CA ASP A 95 -17.16 -16.92 3.29
C ASP A 95 -16.96 -16.28 1.90
N GLU A 96 -16.20 -15.18 1.77
CA GLU A 96 -15.89 -14.56 0.48
C GLU A 96 -14.88 -15.36 -0.39
N THR A 97 -14.25 -16.39 0.17
CA THR A 97 -13.49 -17.37 -0.63
C THR A 97 -14.41 -18.28 -1.45
N ILE A 98 -15.71 -18.24 -1.18
CA ILE A 98 -16.73 -18.97 -1.95
C ILE A 98 -17.43 -17.95 -2.86
N PRO A 99 -17.21 -17.99 -4.19
CA PRO A 99 -17.69 -16.94 -5.10
C PRO A 99 -19.21 -16.80 -5.19
N TYR A 100 -19.98 -17.68 -4.59
CA TYR A 100 -21.45 -17.61 -4.57
C TYR A 100 -21.99 -18.25 -3.29
N ILE A 101 -22.22 -17.46 -2.25
CA ILE A 101 -23.02 -17.90 -1.11
C ILE A 101 -24.50 -17.71 -1.51
N THR A 102 -25.18 -18.80 -1.82
CA THR A 102 -26.62 -18.82 -2.07
C THR A 102 -27.44 -18.99 -0.80
N GLU A 103 -26.81 -19.21 0.34
CA GLU A 103 -27.51 -19.36 1.62
C GLU A 103 -27.55 -18.01 2.36
N PRO A 104 -28.70 -17.66 2.95
CA PRO A 104 -28.81 -16.45 3.74
C PRO A 104 -27.85 -16.54 4.91
N ILE A 105 -26.99 -15.54 5.07
CA ILE A 105 -26.16 -15.35 6.26
C ILE A 105 -27.10 -15.40 7.46
N PRO A 106 -26.88 -16.30 8.44
CA PRO A 106 -27.75 -16.35 9.60
C PRO A 106 -27.82 -14.95 10.21
N ASP A 107 -29.04 -14.53 10.61
CA ASP A 107 -29.30 -13.22 11.21
C ASP A 107 -28.41 -13.02 12.45
N ILE A 108 -27.18 -12.68 12.21
CA ILE A 108 -26.34 -12.06 13.22
C ILE A 108 -26.96 -10.69 13.39
N LYS A 109 -27.71 -10.48 14.49
CA LYS A 109 -28.12 -9.14 14.93
C LYS A 109 -26.86 -8.34 15.18
N LEU A 110 -26.26 -7.87 14.09
CA LEU A 110 -25.19 -6.90 14.14
C LEU A 110 -25.83 -5.64 14.68
N ASP A 111 -25.47 -5.27 15.89
CA ASP A 111 -25.82 -3.95 16.41
C ASP A 111 -25.34 -2.93 15.38
N ALA A 112 -26.28 -2.31 14.67
CA ALA A 112 -25.97 -1.35 13.62
C ALA A 112 -25.13 -0.18 14.15
N SER A 113 -25.20 0.12 15.46
CA SER A 113 -24.34 1.10 16.12
C SER A 113 -22.87 0.67 16.18
N ALA A 114 -22.61 -0.64 16.16
CA ALA A 114 -21.26 -1.20 16.17
C ALA A 114 -20.61 -1.21 14.77
N ILE A 115 -21.39 -1.16 13.70
CA ILE A 115 -20.89 -1.14 12.31
C ILE A 115 -20.35 0.24 11.93
N HIS A 116 -20.81 1.30 12.60
CA HIS A 116 -20.44 2.68 12.33
C HIS A 116 -19.37 3.18 13.30
N ARG A 117 -18.33 2.41 13.57
CA ARG A 117 -17.11 3.02 14.11
C ARG A 117 -16.60 3.98 13.07
N LYS A 118 -16.98 5.25 13.24
CA LYS A 118 -16.42 6.34 12.46
C LYS A 118 -14.92 6.32 12.67
N ILE A 119 -14.17 5.88 11.66
CA ILE A 119 -12.72 6.04 11.67
C ILE A 119 -12.50 7.54 11.59
N VAL A 120 -12.05 8.13 12.69
CA VAL A 120 -11.72 9.55 12.73
C VAL A 120 -10.22 9.66 12.51
N LEU A 121 -9.85 10.02 11.31
CA LEU A 121 -8.46 10.34 10.99
C LEU A 121 -8.18 11.79 11.42
N GLY A 122 -7.10 12.01 12.12
CA GLY A 122 -6.72 13.31 12.65
C GLY A 122 -5.20 13.46 12.83
N PRO A 123 -4.75 14.59 13.37
CA PRO A 123 -3.31 14.87 13.55
C PRO A 123 -2.55 13.76 14.29
N GLY A 124 -3.18 13.13 15.29
CA GLY A 124 -2.59 12.04 16.08
C GLY A 124 -2.71 10.64 15.46
N SER A 125 -3.37 10.49 14.30
CA SER A 125 -3.46 9.18 13.64
C SER A 125 -2.10 8.76 13.08
N PRO A 126 -1.76 7.45 13.11
CA PRO A 126 -0.59 6.95 12.43
C PRO A 126 -0.65 7.30 10.94
N LYS A 127 0.50 7.49 10.32
CA LYS A 127 0.58 8.01 8.95
C LYS A 127 0.81 6.90 7.93
N SER A 128 0.43 7.18 6.70
CA SER A 128 0.75 6.31 5.59
C SER A 128 1.08 7.06 4.31
N VAL A 129 1.79 6.38 3.44
CA VAL A 129 1.95 6.75 2.03
C VAL A 129 1.70 5.53 1.15
N VAL A 130 1.32 5.78 -0.08
CA VAL A 130 1.15 4.74 -1.10
C VAL A 130 2.05 5.00 -2.28
N PHE A 131 2.48 3.93 -2.97
CA PHE A 131 3.36 4.07 -4.12
C PHE A 131 3.08 3.04 -5.20
N ILE A 132 3.19 3.48 -6.45
CA ILE A 132 2.92 2.67 -7.65
C ILE A 132 4.08 2.76 -8.64
N THR A 133 4.44 1.62 -9.23
CA THR A 133 5.26 1.60 -10.44
C THR A 133 4.40 1.19 -11.64
N TYR A 134 4.49 1.95 -12.74
CA TYR A 134 3.60 1.83 -13.89
C TYR A 134 4.35 1.95 -15.21
N GLY A 135 3.78 1.43 -16.28
CA GLY A 135 4.37 1.56 -17.62
C GLY A 135 4.14 2.92 -18.26
N GLY A 136 2.93 3.44 -18.14
CA GLY A 136 2.59 4.78 -18.62
C GLY A 136 2.62 4.91 -20.13
N TYR A 137 1.87 4.07 -20.84
CA TYR A 137 1.90 4.08 -22.32
C TYR A 137 1.39 5.36 -22.93
N GLU A 138 0.22 5.83 -22.51
CA GLU A 138 -0.48 6.94 -23.16
C GLU A 138 -0.56 8.18 -22.29
N PHE A 139 -0.96 8.02 -21.03
CA PHE A 139 -1.30 9.13 -20.14
C PHE A 139 -0.30 9.34 -19.00
N GLY A 140 0.80 8.58 -18.98
CA GLY A 140 1.86 8.73 -17.98
C GLY A 140 1.37 8.54 -16.54
N PRO A 141 1.67 9.46 -15.62
CA PRO A 141 1.31 9.34 -14.21
C PRO A 141 -0.19 9.17 -13.95
N LYS A 142 -1.04 9.70 -14.82
CA LYS A 142 -2.49 9.61 -14.70
C LYS A 142 -2.99 8.16 -14.70
N GLU A 143 -2.26 7.26 -15.32
CA GLU A 143 -2.60 5.84 -15.32
C GLU A 143 -2.45 5.17 -13.95
N ALA A 144 -1.66 5.77 -13.06
CA ALA A 144 -1.46 5.27 -11.70
C ALA A 144 -2.47 5.84 -10.68
N GLU A 145 -3.17 6.92 -10.98
CA GLU A 145 -4.05 7.60 -10.05
C GLU A 145 -5.14 6.69 -9.44
N PRO A 146 -5.88 5.87 -10.21
CA PRO A 146 -6.90 5.01 -9.62
C PRO A 146 -6.34 4.02 -8.60
N ALA A 147 -5.16 3.46 -8.89
CA ALA A 147 -4.50 2.52 -7.99
C ALA A 147 -3.98 3.19 -6.72
N LEU A 148 -3.44 4.40 -6.83
CA LEU A 148 -2.99 5.19 -5.67
C LEU A 148 -4.16 5.53 -4.76
N GLN A 149 -5.28 5.98 -5.32
CA GLN A 149 -6.49 6.30 -4.56
C GLN A 149 -7.04 5.06 -3.84
N LEU A 150 -7.08 3.91 -4.52
CA LEU A 150 -7.57 2.68 -3.93
C LEU A 150 -6.69 2.20 -2.77
N LEU A 151 -5.35 2.22 -2.92
CA LEU A 151 -4.44 1.85 -1.84
C LEU A 151 -4.53 2.81 -0.65
N ALA A 152 -4.66 4.12 -0.92
CA ALA A 152 -4.85 5.12 0.13
C ALA A 152 -6.13 4.85 0.93
N LEU A 153 -7.24 4.62 0.25
CA LEU A 153 -8.52 4.30 0.88
C LEU A 153 -8.45 3.03 1.75
N GLU A 154 -7.79 1.97 1.28
CA GLU A 154 -7.64 0.74 2.07
C GLU A 154 -6.81 0.97 3.35
N LEU A 155 -5.75 1.79 3.30
CA LEU A 155 -4.98 2.16 4.50
C LEU A 155 -5.79 3.05 5.45
N GLU A 156 -6.58 3.97 4.94
CA GLU A 156 -7.48 4.79 5.75
C GLU A 156 -8.55 3.95 6.46
N HIS A 157 -9.04 2.91 5.81
CA HIS A 157 -9.90 1.91 6.45
C HIS A 157 -9.20 1.13 7.58
N CYS A 158 -7.87 1.06 7.55
CA CYS A 158 -7.06 0.48 8.63
C CYS A 158 -6.73 1.49 9.75
N GLY A 159 -7.13 2.75 9.60
CA GLY A 159 -6.89 3.81 10.59
C GLY A 159 -5.61 4.63 10.35
N PHE A 160 -4.96 4.47 9.21
CA PHE A 160 -3.76 5.23 8.83
C PHE A 160 -4.14 6.43 7.96
N GLN A 161 -3.76 7.63 8.38
CA GLN A 161 -3.96 8.82 7.56
C GLN A 161 -2.99 8.81 6.37
N CYS A 162 -3.51 8.72 5.15
CA CYS A 162 -2.68 8.84 3.96
C CYS A 162 -2.24 10.31 3.75
N ILE A 163 -0.93 10.55 3.83
CA ILE A 163 -0.34 11.90 3.71
C ILE A 163 0.45 12.09 2.42
N GLY A 164 0.51 11.07 1.57
CA GLY A 164 1.22 11.21 0.31
C GLY A 164 1.05 10.02 -0.63
N GLN A 165 1.22 10.31 -1.91
CA GLN A 165 1.13 9.35 -3.00
C GLN A 165 2.34 9.53 -3.92
N PHE A 166 3.02 8.44 -4.24
CA PHE A 166 4.19 8.45 -5.11
C PHE A 166 4.00 7.49 -6.28
N CYS A 167 4.41 7.90 -7.46
CA CYS A 167 4.51 6.97 -8.57
C CYS A 167 5.72 7.27 -9.47
N CYS A 168 6.24 6.24 -10.08
CA CYS A 168 7.30 6.38 -11.08
C CYS A 168 7.16 5.30 -12.16
N PRO A 169 7.74 5.55 -13.35
CA PRO A 169 7.79 4.53 -14.39
C PRO A 169 8.55 3.29 -13.95
N GLY A 170 8.11 2.14 -14.46
CA GLY A 170 8.75 0.85 -14.27
C GLY A 170 8.75 0.06 -15.57
N LYS A 171 9.85 -0.63 -15.85
CA LYS A 171 9.98 -1.42 -17.09
C LYS A 171 8.96 -2.56 -17.15
N PHE A 172 8.50 -2.87 -18.34
CA PHE A 172 7.80 -4.11 -18.64
C PHE A 172 8.78 -5.25 -18.93
N LEU A 173 8.44 -6.46 -18.48
CA LEU A 173 9.31 -7.63 -18.67
C LEU A 173 9.45 -8.05 -20.15
N ASN A 174 8.39 -7.91 -20.92
CA ASN A 174 8.29 -8.50 -22.26
C ASN A 174 7.84 -7.51 -23.34
N ASP A 175 8.09 -6.22 -23.16
CA ASP A 175 7.70 -5.24 -24.17
C ASP A 175 8.85 -5.02 -25.16
N PRO A 176 8.67 -5.40 -26.43
CA PRO A 176 9.65 -5.12 -27.48
C PRO A 176 9.67 -3.62 -27.89
N THR A 177 8.62 -2.87 -27.52
CA THR A 177 8.46 -1.45 -27.90
C THR A 177 8.44 -0.56 -26.66
N PRO A 178 9.60 -0.07 -26.19
CA PRO A 178 9.71 0.70 -24.96
C PRO A 178 9.15 2.14 -25.07
N ARG A 179 8.40 2.46 -26.11
CA ARG A 179 7.84 3.80 -26.32
C ARG A 179 6.61 4.00 -25.46
N THR A 180 6.78 4.80 -24.43
CA THR A 180 5.75 5.22 -23.51
C THR A 180 5.69 6.74 -23.46
N PHE A 181 4.76 7.29 -22.71
CA PHE A 181 4.73 8.72 -22.37
C PHE A 181 6.09 9.25 -21.86
N HIS A 182 6.85 8.40 -21.17
CA HIS A 182 8.19 8.73 -20.63
C HIS A 182 9.34 8.39 -21.59
N GLY A 183 9.08 8.04 -22.83
CA GLY A 183 10.09 7.53 -23.76
C GLY A 183 10.52 6.11 -23.44
N ASP A 184 11.83 5.85 -23.46
CA ASP A 184 12.38 4.54 -23.15
C ASP A 184 12.38 4.30 -21.62
N ILE A 185 11.70 3.24 -21.19
CA ILE A 185 11.57 2.87 -19.77
C ILE A 185 12.30 1.56 -19.40
N ARG A 186 13.16 1.05 -20.28
CA ARG A 186 13.86 -0.25 -20.04
C ARG A 186 14.76 -0.23 -18.83
N ASP A 187 15.28 0.92 -18.43
CA ASP A 187 16.12 1.13 -17.24
C ASP A 187 15.35 1.60 -16.00
N ARG A 188 13.99 1.72 -16.08
CA ARG A 188 13.18 2.32 -15.03
C ARG A 188 12.63 1.28 -14.03
N PRO A 189 12.49 1.63 -12.74
CA PRO A 189 12.98 2.88 -12.12
C PRO A 189 14.50 2.93 -12.11
N ASN A 190 15.06 4.10 -12.44
CA ASN A 190 16.50 4.37 -12.37
C ASN A 190 16.84 5.29 -11.18
N GLU A 191 18.10 5.68 -11.03
CA GLU A 191 18.55 6.50 -9.89
C GLU A 191 17.83 7.84 -9.77
N LYS A 192 17.38 8.45 -10.88
CA LYS A 192 16.59 9.69 -10.83
C LYS A 192 15.22 9.45 -10.19
N ASP A 193 14.60 8.31 -10.48
CA ASP A 193 13.32 7.94 -9.88
C ASP A 193 13.48 7.62 -8.40
N LEU A 194 14.56 6.90 -8.07
CA LEU A 194 14.86 6.51 -6.71
C LEU A 194 15.24 7.72 -5.84
N LEU A 195 15.94 8.71 -6.40
CA LEU A 195 16.18 9.97 -5.70
C LEU A 195 14.89 10.73 -5.41
N LYS A 196 13.95 10.78 -6.38
CA LYS A 196 12.62 11.37 -6.15
C LYS A 196 11.85 10.62 -5.06
N ALA A 197 11.97 9.29 -5.03
CA ALA A 197 11.36 8.46 -4.01
C ALA A 197 11.92 8.77 -2.61
N GLN A 198 13.23 8.94 -2.51
CA GLN A 198 13.90 9.37 -1.27
C GLN A 198 13.40 10.74 -0.82
N MET A 199 13.49 11.76 -1.68
CA MET A 199 13.05 13.13 -1.38
C MET A 199 11.58 13.17 -0.95
N PHE A 200 10.72 12.34 -1.58
CA PHE A 200 9.32 12.23 -1.20
C PHE A 200 9.14 11.76 0.24
N ILE A 201 9.86 10.72 0.67
CA ILE A 201 9.78 10.24 2.06
C ILE A 201 10.36 11.26 3.03
N GLU A 202 11.49 11.90 2.71
CA GLU A 202 12.09 12.94 3.54
C GLU A 202 11.10 14.07 3.79
N ASP A 203 10.43 14.57 2.74
CA ASP A 203 9.39 15.60 2.84
C ASP A 203 8.23 15.17 3.76
N LYS A 204 7.74 13.93 3.61
CA LYS A 204 6.64 13.43 4.44
C LYS A 204 7.02 13.23 5.91
N LEU A 205 8.25 12.85 6.18
CA LEU A 205 8.75 12.77 7.56
C LEU A 205 8.90 14.15 8.21
N GLU A 206 9.39 15.14 7.47
CA GLU A 206 9.46 16.53 7.96
C GLU A 206 8.07 17.13 8.20
N GLU A 207 7.12 16.89 7.31
CA GLU A 207 5.73 17.31 7.47
C GLU A 207 5.12 16.73 8.75
N THR A 208 5.39 15.44 9.03
CA THR A 208 4.89 14.76 10.22
C THR A 208 5.52 15.33 11.49
N ALA A 209 6.82 15.59 11.49
CA ALA A 209 7.52 16.15 12.65
C ALA A 209 7.03 17.57 13.02
N LYS A 210 6.74 18.42 12.03
CA LYS A 210 6.22 19.79 12.25
C LYS A 210 4.82 19.83 12.86
N ARG A 211 4.03 18.78 12.70
CA ARG A 211 2.64 18.70 13.20
C ARG A 211 2.55 18.17 14.64
N THR A 212 3.62 17.57 15.14
CA THR A 212 3.69 16.99 16.49
C THR A 212 4.40 17.87 17.52
N GLY A 213 5.04 18.95 17.11
CA GLY A 213 5.65 19.97 17.95
C GLY A 213 4.81 21.24 18.00
#